data_8e499fda534825cf9bdb586482021633
#
_entry.id   8e499fda534825cf9bdb586482021633
#
_cell.length_a   1.000
_cell.length_b   1.000
_cell.length_c   1.000
_cell.angle_alpha   90.00
_cell.angle_beta   90.00
_cell.angle_gamma   90.00
#
_symmetry.space_group_name_H-M   'P 1'
#
loop_
_entity.id
_entity.type
_entity.pdbx_description
1 polymer ?
#
loop_
_entity_poly.entity_id
_entity_poly.type
_entity_poly.pdbx_seq_one_letter_code
_entity_poly.pdbx_strand_id
1 'polypeptide(L)'
;MTDSDTTLIRQDDVPTRPDRPRSWLPAAFAVIALALIAAGAGWWFFNNRQAIPEWDRQPALDLAAPAGDAFRSDTDWVNLRLITGRPGEENRLRVQITPRTQPATPVPTSAPPTRITSLTAQPLSGGPDSAQTLALQPDPETEGAFLASSPLDQAGWWRFSVAMEGAEQAAEFYLLIPDPNLNGPNAVPRAQPSTEGEALFRRGIETLTALHDVRFTQWIADGRGNASVAEHGVTTGDGNSPPGFTYRAAGGMEAVIIGSTRWIKLAGDLGWEEQEGATVVLPSEWDEEYIGATGFTILGEETIDGERCQLLAFVVPELSEPRRQTVAWYLWSVGEETGHVRRESMVSRLHYMHNSFSDFDVPIALSPPQAAATPVSSGTPVS
;
A
#
# COMPACT_ATOMS: atom_id res chain seq x y z
N MET A 1 13.60 64.62 -54.17
CA MET A 1 14.60 65.15 -53.25
C MET A 1 13.93 65.21 -51.89
N THR A 2 14.14 64.20 -51.13
CA THR A 2 14.23 64.16 -49.66
C THR A 2 14.36 62.66 -49.25
N ASP A 3 15.58 62.35 -48.91
CA ASP A 3 15.96 61.08 -48.33
C ASP A 3 15.25 60.87 -47.00
N SER A 4 14.68 59.72 -46.79
CA SER A 4 14.24 59.23 -45.48
C SER A 4 15.11 58.03 -45.11
N ASP A 5 16.06 58.36 -44.27
CA ASP A 5 16.97 57.44 -43.65
C ASP A 5 16.17 56.52 -42.68
N THR A 6 16.05 55.22 -43.05
CA THR A 6 15.44 54.22 -42.22
C THR A 6 16.57 53.52 -41.44
N THR A 7 16.76 53.97 -40.21
CA THR A 7 17.69 53.36 -39.26
C THR A 7 17.17 51.97 -38.85
N LEU A 8 17.78 50.90 -39.37
CA LEU A 8 17.59 49.56 -38.93
C LEU A 8 18.15 49.40 -37.49
N ILE A 9 17.26 49.27 -36.53
CA ILE A 9 17.62 48.90 -35.15
C ILE A 9 18.03 47.42 -35.19
N ARG A 10 19.31 47.18 -34.97
CA ARG A 10 19.92 45.88 -34.83
C ARG A 10 19.40 45.24 -33.56
N GLN A 11 18.65 44.12 -33.71
CA GLN A 11 18.07 43.32 -32.66
C GLN A 11 19.09 42.26 -32.20
N ASP A 12 20.17 42.71 -31.58
CA ASP A 12 21.17 41.83 -30.98
C ASP A 12 21.40 42.37 -29.58
N ASP A 13 21.01 41.55 -28.62
CA ASP A 13 21.40 41.44 -27.21
C ASP A 13 20.22 41.11 -26.30
N VAL A 14 19.58 39.96 -26.52
CA VAL A 14 18.85 39.29 -25.45
C VAL A 14 19.86 38.36 -24.75
N PRO A 15 20.20 38.63 -23.48
CA PRO A 15 21.06 37.73 -22.77
C PRO A 15 20.34 36.37 -22.61
N THR A 16 20.86 35.37 -23.32
CA THR A 16 20.48 33.98 -23.11
C THR A 16 20.80 33.62 -21.68
N ARG A 17 19.77 33.43 -20.87
CA ARG A 17 19.91 32.81 -19.54
C ARG A 17 20.64 31.50 -19.72
N PRO A 18 21.73 31.25 -18.95
CA PRO A 18 22.40 29.98 -19.02
C PRO A 18 21.38 28.89 -18.61
N ASP A 19 21.18 27.93 -19.50
CA ASP A 19 20.47 26.71 -19.20
C ASP A 19 21.07 26.10 -17.94
N ARG A 20 20.37 26.19 -16.82
CA ARG A 20 20.70 25.42 -15.64
C ARG A 20 20.52 23.96 -16.05
N PRO A 21 21.58 23.14 -15.98
CA PRO A 21 21.40 21.70 -16.19
C PRO A 21 20.33 21.24 -15.19
N ARG A 22 19.18 20.80 -15.72
CA ARG A 22 18.19 20.09 -14.93
C ARG A 22 18.90 18.89 -14.36
N SER A 23 19.32 19.00 -13.09
CA SER A 23 19.88 17.87 -12.38
C SER A 23 18.74 16.89 -12.10
N TRP A 24 18.63 15.87 -12.91
CA TRP A 24 17.77 14.71 -12.67
C TRP A 24 18.30 13.81 -11.52
N LEU A 25 19.39 14.22 -10.91
CA LEU A 25 19.94 13.63 -9.70
C LEU A 25 18.92 13.49 -8.54
N PRO A 26 18.09 14.51 -8.18
CA PRO A 26 17.15 14.31 -7.07
C PRO A 26 16.04 13.29 -7.37
N ALA A 27 15.51 13.23 -8.59
CA ALA A 27 14.51 12.23 -8.95
C ALA A 27 15.11 10.81 -8.98
N ALA A 28 16.34 10.66 -9.44
CA ALA A 28 17.06 9.39 -9.37
C ALA A 28 17.33 8.96 -7.93
N PHE A 29 17.61 9.89 -7.02
CA PHE A 29 17.82 9.59 -5.60
C PHE A 29 16.53 9.25 -4.86
N ALA A 30 15.38 9.86 -5.18
CA ALA A 30 14.08 9.49 -4.62
C ALA A 30 13.67 8.06 -5.04
N VAL A 31 13.86 7.72 -6.31
CA VAL A 31 13.63 6.36 -6.81
C VAL A 31 14.61 5.37 -6.18
N ILE A 32 15.87 5.76 -5.98
CA ILE A 32 16.88 4.91 -5.31
C ILE A 32 16.54 4.78 -3.80
N ALA A 33 16.04 5.81 -3.12
CA ALA A 33 15.64 5.71 -1.72
C ALA A 33 14.39 4.81 -1.54
N LEU A 34 13.39 4.94 -2.40
CA LEU A 34 12.25 4.02 -2.44
C LEU A 34 12.68 2.60 -2.84
N ALA A 35 13.59 2.46 -3.82
CA ALA A 35 14.15 1.17 -4.19
C ALA A 35 15.04 0.57 -3.09
N LEU A 36 15.72 1.38 -2.27
CA LEU A 36 16.52 0.91 -1.14
C LEU A 36 15.64 0.58 0.06
N ILE A 37 14.53 1.29 0.29
CA ILE A 37 13.53 0.93 1.30
C ILE A 37 12.82 -0.35 0.84
N ALA A 38 12.41 -0.45 -0.42
CA ALA A 38 11.85 -1.68 -0.99
C ALA A 38 12.88 -2.82 -1.05
N ALA A 39 14.16 -2.52 -1.35
CA ALA A 39 15.23 -3.51 -1.35
C ALA A 39 15.68 -3.89 0.07
N GLY A 40 15.66 -2.97 1.03
CA GLY A 40 15.94 -3.27 2.44
C GLY A 40 14.82 -4.08 3.07
N ALA A 41 13.56 -3.69 2.84
CA ALA A 41 12.40 -4.50 3.18
C ALA A 41 12.43 -5.83 2.44
N GLY A 42 12.69 -5.83 1.13
CA GLY A 42 12.83 -7.02 0.31
C GLY A 42 13.97 -7.93 0.76
N TRP A 43 15.16 -7.39 1.10
CA TRP A 43 16.27 -8.17 1.59
C TRP A 43 15.99 -8.78 2.98
N TRP A 44 15.34 -8.04 3.86
CA TRP A 44 14.86 -8.54 5.13
C TRP A 44 13.79 -9.62 4.93
N PHE A 45 12.85 -9.42 4.01
CA PHE A 45 11.87 -10.40 3.57
C PHE A 45 12.54 -11.66 3.01
N PHE A 46 13.57 -11.53 2.17
CA PHE A 46 14.26 -12.68 1.58
C PHE A 46 15.08 -13.49 2.60
N ASN A 47 15.60 -12.86 3.64
CA ASN A 47 16.38 -13.57 4.67
C ASN A 47 15.51 -14.22 5.76
N ASN A 48 14.29 -13.73 6.00
CA ASN A 48 13.35 -14.31 6.96
C ASN A 48 12.30 -15.24 6.32
N ARG A 49 12.62 -15.85 5.22
CA ARG A 49 11.74 -16.84 4.57
C ARG A 49 11.40 -17.94 5.56
N GLN A 50 10.17 -17.91 6.09
CA GLN A 50 9.53 -19.17 6.44
C GLN A 50 9.39 -19.94 5.12
N ALA A 51 10.00 -21.09 5.02
CA ALA A 51 9.85 -21.93 3.86
C ALA A 51 8.35 -22.21 3.69
N ILE A 52 7.77 -21.70 2.58
CA ILE A 52 6.42 -22.10 2.19
C ILE A 52 6.47 -23.61 2.10
N PRO A 53 5.58 -24.32 2.80
CA PRO A 53 5.58 -25.78 2.74
C PRO A 53 5.56 -26.24 1.29
N GLU A 54 6.40 -27.20 0.95
CA GLU A 54 6.67 -27.68 -0.42
C GLU A 54 5.47 -28.40 -1.08
N TRP A 55 4.35 -28.51 -0.37
CA TRP A 55 3.21 -29.38 -0.70
C TRP A 55 2.32 -28.93 -1.86
N ASP A 56 2.50 -27.72 -2.39
CA ASP A 56 1.77 -27.34 -3.61
C ASP A 56 2.65 -26.49 -4.55
N ARG A 57 3.21 -27.14 -5.57
CA ARG A 57 3.97 -26.48 -6.64
C ARG A 57 3.11 -25.83 -7.71
N GLN A 58 1.78 -25.84 -7.53
CA GLN A 58 0.89 -25.18 -8.45
C GLN A 58 0.99 -23.64 -8.27
N PRO A 59 0.79 -22.87 -9.34
CA PRO A 59 0.70 -21.43 -9.22
C PRO A 59 -0.35 -21.08 -8.16
N ALA A 60 0.07 -20.40 -7.14
CA ALA A 60 -0.78 -20.04 -6.03
C ALA A 60 -0.51 -18.59 -5.62
N LEU A 61 -1.53 -17.93 -5.12
CA LEU A 61 -1.48 -16.61 -4.56
C LEU A 61 -1.57 -16.74 -3.05
N ASP A 62 -0.52 -16.35 -2.34
CA ASP A 62 -0.52 -16.24 -0.88
C ASP A 62 -0.58 -14.78 -0.48
N LEU A 63 -1.63 -14.42 0.24
CA LEU A 63 -1.81 -13.09 0.81
C LEU A 63 -1.82 -13.19 2.33
N ALA A 64 -1.33 -12.17 2.99
CA ALA A 64 -1.36 -12.08 4.44
C ALA A 64 -1.87 -10.72 4.88
N ALA A 65 -2.76 -10.72 5.85
CA ALA A 65 -3.24 -9.55 6.56
C ALA A 65 -3.04 -9.76 8.06
N PRO A 66 -2.83 -8.70 8.83
CA PRO A 66 -2.80 -8.80 10.28
C PRO A 66 -4.11 -9.35 10.83
N ALA A 67 -4.04 -10.12 11.91
CA ALA A 67 -5.21 -10.58 12.63
C ALA A 67 -5.76 -9.45 13.51
N GLY A 68 -7.08 -9.21 13.43
CA GLY A 68 -7.77 -8.26 14.29
C GLY A 68 -7.40 -6.80 14.01
N ASP A 69 -7.32 -6.01 15.08
CA ASP A 69 -6.96 -4.59 15.04
C ASP A 69 -5.48 -4.47 14.62
N ALA A 70 -5.31 -4.44 13.35
CA ALA A 70 -4.20 -4.93 12.54
C ALA A 70 -2.83 -4.44 12.96
N PHE A 71 -2.74 -3.22 13.44
CA PHE A 71 -1.46 -2.61 13.71
C PHE A 71 -1.04 -2.74 15.18
N ARG A 72 -1.98 -3.03 16.06
CA ARG A 72 -1.75 -3.08 17.50
C ARG A 72 -1.56 -4.48 18.05
N SER A 73 -2.07 -5.51 17.35
CA SER A 73 -1.81 -6.89 17.71
C SER A 73 -0.67 -7.44 16.86
N ASP A 74 0.54 -7.19 17.28
CA ASP A 74 1.76 -7.58 16.57
C ASP A 74 2.01 -9.10 16.53
N THR A 75 1.01 -9.91 16.83
CA THR A 75 1.26 -11.32 17.10
C THR A 75 1.03 -12.25 15.92
N ASP A 76 0.03 -11.94 15.09
CA ASP A 76 -0.43 -12.91 14.10
C ASP A 76 -0.70 -12.30 12.72
N TRP A 77 -0.59 -13.15 11.68
CA TRP A 77 -1.06 -12.88 10.34
C TRP A 77 -2.22 -13.80 10.01
N VAL A 78 -3.24 -13.26 9.36
CA VAL A 78 -4.22 -14.05 8.61
C VAL A 78 -3.71 -14.21 7.19
N ASN A 79 -3.55 -15.44 6.75
CA ASN A 79 -3.09 -15.76 5.41
C ASN A 79 -4.25 -16.32 4.61
N LEU A 80 -4.47 -15.76 3.43
CA LEU A 80 -5.40 -16.27 2.43
C LEU A 80 -4.59 -16.76 1.22
N ARG A 81 -4.79 -18.03 0.85
CA ARG A 81 -4.22 -18.60 -0.36
C ARG A 81 -5.33 -18.91 -1.36
N LEU A 82 -5.21 -18.33 -2.55
CA LEU A 82 -6.07 -18.61 -3.69
C LEU A 82 -5.26 -19.38 -4.74
N ILE A 83 -5.75 -20.57 -5.15
CA ILE A 83 -4.99 -21.43 -6.06
C ILE A 83 -5.34 -21.19 -7.52
N THR A 84 -6.59 -21.16 -7.90
CA THR A 84 -6.95 -21.05 -9.32
C THR A 84 -7.24 -19.60 -9.76
N GLY A 85 -8.17 -18.93 -9.16
CA GLY A 85 -8.49 -17.54 -9.47
C GLY A 85 -9.11 -17.29 -10.84
N ARG A 86 -9.91 -18.22 -11.40
CA ARG A 86 -10.65 -18.06 -12.65
C ARG A 86 -12.16 -18.09 -12.42
N PRO A 87 -12.92 -17.23 -13.09
CA PRO A 87 -14.37 -17.24 -12.99
C PRO A 87 -14.97 -18.57 -13.47
N GLY A 88 -15.93 -19.10 -12.72
CA GLY A 88 -16.64 -20.32 -13.06
C GLY A 88 -15.86 -21.62 -12.88
N GLU A 89 -14.57 -21.57 -12.54
CA GLU A 89 -13.79 -22.74 -12.14
C GLU A 89 -13.91 -22.95 -10.62
N GLU A 90 -13.71 -24.18 -10.16
CA GLU A 90 -13.61 -24.46 -8.74
C GLU A 90 -12.28 -23.88 -8.20
N ASN A 91 -12.39 -22.81 -7.43
CA ASN A 91 -11.26 -22.18 -6.79
C ASN A 91 -11.08 -22.78 -5.39
N ARG A 92 -9.88 -23.19 -5.08
CA ARG A 92 -9.50 -23.64 -3.73
C ARG A 92 -8.89 -22.47 -2.97
N LEU A 93 -9.41 -22.25 -1.78
CA LEU A 93 -8.93 -21.23 -0.86
C LEU A 93 -8.44 -21.93 0.41
N ARG A 94 -7.33 -21.47 0.92
CA ARG A 94 -6.80 -21.87 2.21
C ARG A 94 -6.66 -20.65 3.09
N VAL A 95 -7.19 -20.72 4.29
CA VAL A 95 -7.07 -19.67 5.29
C VAL A 95 -6.33 -20.21 6.49
N GLN A 96 -5.36 -19.47 6.98
CA GLN A 96 -4.54 -19.86 8.12
C GLN A 96 -4.13 -18.64 8.93
N ILE A 97 -4.06 -18.79 10.24
CA ILE A 97 -3.42 -17.82 11.12
C ILE A 97 -1.99 -18.30 11.39
N THR A 98 -1.02 -17.45 11.16
CA THR A 98 0.38 -17.72 11.44
C THR A 98 0.96 -16.68 12.39
N PRO A 99 1.78 -17.08 13.37
CA PRO A 99 2.48 -16.14 14.23
C PRO A 99 3.37 -15.23 13.40
N ARG A 100 3.38 -13.94 13.75
CA ARG A 100 4.40 -13.02 13.21
C ARG A 100 5.71 -13.29 13.92
N THR A 101 6.70 -13.70 13.18
CA THR A 101 8.08 -13.79 13.69
C THR A 101 8.64 -12.38 13.80
N GLN A 102 8.58 -11.80 15.00
CA GLN A 102 9.37 -10.61 15.28
C GLN A 102 10.80 -11.02 15.64
N PRO A 103 11.80 -10.30 15.13
CA PRO A 103 13.14 -10.44 15.69
C PRO A 103 13.11 -9.90 17.13
N ALA A 104 13.39 -10.79 18.09
CA ALA A 104 13.84 -10.49 19.44
C ALA A 104 12.85 -10.21 20.58
N THR A 105 11.55 -10.32 20.45
CA THR A 105 10.70 -10.31 21.65
C THR A 105 10.01 -11.67 21.80
N PRO A 106 10.23 -12.43 22.91
CA PRO A 106 9.47 -13.64 23.15
C PRO A 106 8.00 -13.29 23.30
N VAL A 107 7.17 -13.71 22.34
CA VAL A 107 5.72 -13.62 22.48
C VAL A 107 5.32 -14.48 23.68
N PRO A 108 4.52 -13.95 24.63
CA PRO A 108 4.00 -14.79 25.70
C PRO A 108 3.18 -15.94 25.10
N THR A 109 3.64 -17.16 25.24
CA THR A 109 3.03 -18.39 24.73
C THR A 109 1.67 -18.74 25.37
N SER A 110 1.00 -17.81 26.03
CA SER A 110 -0.20 -18.05 26.81
C SER A 110 -1.52 -17.59 26.18
N ALA A 111 -1.49 -16.92 25.02
CA ALA A 111 -2.74 -16.59 24.33
C ALA A 111 -3.22 -17.84 23.54
N PRO A 112 -4.51 -18.25 23.68
CA PRO A 112 -5.05 -19.30 22.84
C PRO A 112 -4.96 -18.86 21.35
N PRO A 113 -4.68 -19.80 20.43
CA PRO A 113 -4.64 -19.47 19.02
C PRO A 113 -5.97 -18.88 18.58
N THR A 114 -5.93 -17.72 17.92
CA THR A 114 -7.10 -17.09 17.32
C THR A 114 -7.77 -18.07 16.36
N ARG A 115 -9.09 -18.23 16.45
CA ARG A 115 -9.85 -19.18 15.62
C ARG A 115 -10.54 -18.43 14.49
N ILE A 116 -10.44 -18.96 13.29
CA ILE A 116 -11.24 -18.51 12.15
C ILE A 116 -12.68 -18.99 12.36
N THR A 117 -13.63 -18.07 12.33
CA THR A 117 -15.06 -18.35 12.52
C THR A 117 -15.83 -18.42 11.20
N SER A 118 -15.44 -17.61 10.20
CA SER A 118 -16.03 -17.67 8.87
C SER A 118 -15.11 -17.07 7.81
N LEU A 119 -15.34 -17.49 6.57
CA LEU A 119 -14.80 -16.87 5.35
C LEU A 119 -15.99 -16.49 4.46
N THR A 120 -16.05 -15.21 4.07
CA THR A 120 -17.03 -14.75 3.08
C THR A 120 -16.31 -14.28 1.83
N ALA A 121 -16.93 -14.50 0.66
CA ALA A 121 -16.46 -13.99 -0.62
C ALA A 121 -17.61 -13.19 -1.26
N GLN A 122 -17.31 -11.98 -1.75
CA GLN A 122 -18.30 -11.09 -2.33
C GLN A 122 -17.74 -10.45 -3.60
N PRO A 123 -18.40 -10.64 -4.78
CA PRO A 123 -18.10 -9.86 -5.95
C PRO A 123 -18.58 -8.42 -5.76
N LEU A 124 -17.73 -7.43 -5.95
CA LEU A 124 -18.09 -6.03 -5.65
C LEU A 124 -19.15 -5.48 -6.61
N SER A 125 -19.20 -5.98 -7.83
CA SER A 125 -20.24 -5.61 -8.81
C SER A 125 -21.63 -6.20 -8.50
N GLY A 126 -21.72 -7.16 -7.59
CA GLY A 126 -22.96 -7.85 -7.25
C GLY A 126 -23.75 -7.20 -6.11
N GLY A 127 -23.20 -6.18 -5.46
CA GLY A 127 -23.79 -5.55 -4.28
C GLY A 127 -23.71 -6.44 -3.02
N PRO A 128 -24.19 -5.95 -1.86
CA PRO A 128 -24.02 -6.63 -0.57
C PRO A 128 -24.72 -7.99 -0.49
N ASP A 129 -25.84 -8.16 -1.18
CA ASP A 129 -26.60 -9.42 -1.17
C ASP A 129 -25.93 -10.56 -1.95
N SER A 130 -24.86 -10.26 -2.70
CA SER A 130 -24.07 -11.26 -3.43
C SER A 130 -23.00 -11.96 -2.58
N ALA A 131 -22.84 -11.56 -1.33
CA ALA A 131 -21.89 -12.17 -0.41
C ALA A 131 -22.28 -13.64 -0.14
N GLN A 132 -21.31 -14.53 -0.26
CA GLN A 132 -21.46 -15.95 0.02
C GLN A 132 -20.53 -16.37 1.17
N THR A 133 -21.07 -17.07 2.15
CA THR A 133 -20.27 -17.69 3.20
C THR A 133 -19.75 -19.03 2.69
N LEU A 134 -18.46 -19.22 2.72
CA LEU A 134 -17.78 -20.42 2.26
C LEU A 134 -17.67 -21.44 3.39
N ALA A 135 -17.98 -22.69 3.10
CA ALA A 135 -17.84 -23.77 4.06
C ALA A 135 -16.35 -24.06 4.30
N LEU A 136 -15.91 -23.87 5.55
CA LEU A 136 -14.54 -24.14 5.99
C LEU A 136 -14.42 -25.57 6.46
N GLN A 137 -13.40 -26.27 5.97
CA GLN A 137 -13.00 -27.61 6.43
C GLN A 137 -11.58 -27.52 6.97
N PRO A 138 -11.28 -28.17 8.10
CA PRO A 138 -9.88 -28.25 8.58
C PRO A 138 -8.96 -28.80 7.50
N ASP A 139 -7.81 -28.17 7.31
CA ASP A 139 -6.77 -28.67 6.42
C ASP A 139 -6.08 -29.88 7.10
N PRO A 140 -6.16 -31.10 6.51
CA PRO A 140 -5.56 -32.28 7.13
C PRO A 140 -4.02 -32.24 7.16
N GLU A 141 -3.42 -31.36 6.35
CA GLU A 141 -1.96 -31.27 6.21
C GLU A 141 -1.35 -30.18 7.08
N THR A 142 -2.17 -29.22 7.55
CA THR A 142 -1.67 -28.06 8.28
C THR A 142 -2.55 -27.72 9.46
N GLU A 143 -2.00 -27.86 10.65
CA GLU A 143 -2.68 -27.47 11.88
C GLU A 143 -3.06 -25.98 11.88
N GLY A 144 -4.31 -25.68 12.27
CA GLY A 144 -4.82 -24.31 12.32
C GLY A 144 -5.19 -23.69 10.96
N ALA A 145 -5.04 -24.44 9.87
CA ALA A 145 -5.49 -24.01 8.55
C ALA A 145 -6.87 -24.60 8.19
N PHE A 146 -7.58 -23.89 7.33
CA PHE A 146 -8.89 -24.28 6.80
C PHE A 146 -8.90 -24.19 5.29
N LEU A 147 -9.58 -25.12 4.65
CA LEU A 147 -9.82 -25.15 3.22
C LEU A 147 -11.26 -24.78 2.91
N ALA A 148 -11.46 -24.06 1.82
CA ALA A 148 -12.75 -23.81 1.21
C ALA A 148 -12.66 -23.96 -0.30
N SER A 149 -13.79 -24.23 -0.95
CA SER A 149 -13.92 -24.23 -2.41
C SER A 149 -15.09 -23.36 -2.84
N SER A 150 -14.93 -22.63 -3.94
CA SER A 150 -15.97 -21.81 -4.53
C SER A 150 -15.72 -21.61 -6.03
N PRO A 151 -16.77 -21.58 -6.86
CA PRO A 151 -16.63 -21.32 -8.29
C PRO A 151 -16.18 -19.88 -8.59
N LEU A 152 -16.39 -18.91 -7.70
CA LEU A 152 -16.10 -17.47 -7.94
C LEU A 152 -16.54 -17.07 -9.36
N ASP A 153 -17.85 -17.12 -9.61
CA ASP A 153 -18.45 -17.17 -10.96
C ASP A 153 -18.41 -15.85 -11.74
N GLN A 154 -18.05 -14.74 -11.06
CA GLN A 154 -18.01 -13.42 -11.70
C GLN A 154 -16.56 -12.95 -11.89
N ALA A 155 -16.30 -12.36 -13.06
CA ALA A 155 -15.03 -11.64 -13.27
C ALA A 155 -15.11 -10.24 -12.68
N GLY A 156 -13.99 -9.76 -12.12
CA GLY A 156 -13.87 -8.42 -11.53
C GLY A 156 -13.30 -8.45 -10.11
N TRP A 157 -13.51 -7.36 -9.39
CA TRP A 157 -13.03 -7.24 -8.02
C TRP A 157 -13.90 -8.02 -7.04
N TRP A 158 -13.24 -8.73 -6.15
CA TRP A 158 -13.85 -9.50 -5.06
C TRP A 158 -13.28 -9.04 -3.72
N ARG A 159 -14.15 -9.02 -2.69
CA ARG A 159 -13.77 -8.89 -1.30
C ARG A 159 -13.87 -10.25 -0.62
N PHE A 160 -12.80 -10.67 0.04
CA PHE A 160 -12.75 -11.82 0.92
C PHE A 160 -12.61 -11.33 2.36
N SER A 161 -13.50 -11.75 3.24
CA SER A 161 -13.48 -11.34 4.65
C SER A 161 -13.35 -12.58 5.53
N VAL A 162 -12.29 -12.60 6.32
CA VAL A 162 -12.01 -13.66 7.29
C VAL A 162 -12.35 -13.16 8.69
N ALA A 163 -13.44 -13.65 9.24
CA ALA A 163 -13.82 -13.34 10.62
C ALA A 163 -13.12 -14.26 11.62
N MET A 164 -12.75 -13.71 12.76
CA MET A 164 -11.99 -14.40 13.80
C MET A 164 -12.66 -14.24 15.14
N GLU A 165 -12.51 -15.25 16.00
CA GLU A 165 -13.01 -15.20 17.37
C GLU A 165 -12.32 -14.10 18.17
N GLY A 166 -13.12 -13.19 18.75
CA GLY A 166 -12.61 -12.09 19.59
C GLY A 166 -12.03 -10.89 18.82
N ALA A 167 -11.97 -10.93 17.49
CA ALA A 167 -11.59 -9.78 16.67
C ALA A 167 -12.81 -8.89 16.42
N GLU A 168 -12.64 -7.57 16.58
CA GLU A 168 -13.69 -6.59 16.27
C GLU A 168 -13.93 -6.44 14.76
N GLN A 169 -12.88 -6.65 13.98
CA GLN A 169 -12.91 -6.53 12.52
C GLN A 169 -12.43 -7.81 11.85
N ALA A 170 -13.00 -8.10 10.69
CA ALA A 170 -12.52 -9.17 9.83
C ALA A 170 -11.24 -8.75 9.12
N ALA A 171 -10.35 -9.70 8.84
CA ALA A 171 -9.25 -9.47 7.90
C ALA A 171 -9.80 -9.45 6.47
N GLU A 172 -9.58 -8.37 5.73
CA GLU A 172 -10.12 -8.17 4.39
C GLU A 172 -9.02 -8.27 3.33
N PHE A 173 -9.36 -8.91 2.22
CA PHE A 173 -8.52 -9.07 1.05
C PHE A 173 -9.31 -8.65 -0.18
N TYR A 174 -8.71 -7.82 -1.01
CA TYR A 174 -9.30 -7.38 -2.27
C TYR A 174 -8.52 -7.99 -3.43
N LEU A 175 -9.17 -8.83 -4.19
CA LEU A 175 -8.57 -9.56 -5.29
C LEU A 175 -9.33 -9.33 -6.59
N LEU A 176 -8.58 -9.38 -7.68
CA LEU A 176 -9.13 -9.32 -9.03
C LEU A 176 -9.24 -10.75 -9.58
N ILE A 177 -10.42 -11.14 -10.03
CA ILE A 177 -10.68 -12.46 -10.60
C ILE A 177 -11.03 -12.30 -12.10
N PRO A 178 -10.28 -12.93 -13.02
CA PRO A 178 -9.07 -13.71 -12.80
C PRO A 178 -7.91 -12.86 -12.30
N ASP A 179 -7.12 -13.41 -11.40
CA ASP A 179 -5.96 -12.71 -10.88
C ASP A 179 -4.88 -12.58 -11.96
N PRO A 180 -4.37 -11.35 -12.24
CA PRO A 180 -3.39 -11.14 -13.31
C PRO A 180 -2.04 -11.81 -13.03
N ASN A 181 -1.70 -12.06 -11.78
CA ASN A 181 -0.45 -12.74 -11.41
C ASN A 181 -0.51 -14.24 -11.64
N LEU A 182 -1.71 -14.83 -11.57
CA LEU A 182 -1.92 -16.25 -11.85
C LEU A 182 -2.24 -16.52 -13.32
N ASN A 183 -2.95 -15.60 -13.98
CA ASN A 183 -3.55 -15.82 -15.30
C ASN A 183 -2.96 -14.92 -16.40
N GLY A 184 -2.10 -13.98 -16.03
CA GLY A 184 -1.53 -12.97 -16.92
C GLY A 184 -2.42 -11.71 -17.04
N PRO A 185 -1.83 -10.57 -17.37
CA PRO A 185 -2.53 -9.27 -17.39
C PRO A 185 -3.65 -9.20 -18.43
N ASN A 186 -3.56 -9.96 -19.50
CA ASN A 186 -4.59 -9.99 -20.56
C ASN A 186 -5.84 -10.81 -20.18
N ALA A 187 -5.80 -11.55 -19.08
CA ALA A 187 -6.94 -12.32 -18.59
C ALA A 187 -7.99 -11.43 -17.92
N VAL A 188 -7.60 -10.27 -17.42
CA VAL A 188 -8.50 -9.34 -16.75
C VAL A 188 -9.43 -8.70 -17.76
N PRO A 189 -10.77 -8.82 -17.60
CA PRO A 189 -11.71 -8.17 -18.49
C PRO A 189 -11.56 -6.65 -18.45
N ARG A 190 -11.64 -6.02 -19.60
CA ARG A 190 -11.68 -4.55 -19.67
C ARG A 190 -13.02 -4.07 -19.14
N ALA A 191 -12.97 -3.24 -18.13
CA ALA A 191 -14.16 -2.58 -17.61
C ALA A 191 -14.74 -1.64 -18.68
N GLN A 192 -16.07 -1.49 -18.66
CA GLN A 192 -16.77 -0.49 -19.48
C GLN A 192 -16.71 0.85 -18.73
N PRO A 193 -15.95 1.84 -19.24
CA PRO A 193 -15.81 3.11 -18.56
C PRO A 193 -17.14 3.86 -18.52
N SER A 194 -17.38 4.57 -17.41
CA SER A 194 -18.51 5.45 -17.25
C SER A 194 -18.06 6.89 -17.05
N THR A 195 -18.85 7.85 -17.53
CA THR A 195 -18.61 9.28 -17.28
C THR A 195 -18.64 9.61 -15.78
N GLU A 196 -19.54 8.94 -15.04
CA GLU A 196 -19.65 9.08 -13.59
C GLU A 196 -18.41 8.56 -12.87
N GLY A 197 -17.87 7.42 -13.31
CA GLY A 197 -16.62 6.88 -12.78
C GLY A 197 -15.43 7.80 -13.04
N GLU A 198 -15.35 8.39 -14.23
CA GLU A 198 -14.30 9.37 -14.54
C GLU A 198 -14.44 10.64 -13.69
N ALA A 199 -15.65 11.13 -13.47
CA ALA A 199 -15.89 12.27 -12.61
C ALA A 199 -15.54 11.99 -11.15
N LEU A 200 -15.86 10.79 -10.67
CA LEU A 200 -15.50 10.35 -9.32
C LEU A 200 -13.98 10.23 -9.15
N PHE A 201 -13.29 9.69 -10.15
CA PHE A 201 -11.83 9.63 -10.16
C PHE A 201 -11.20 11.02 -10.05
N ARG A 202 -11.63 11.98 -10.88
CA ARG A 202 -11.12 13.34 -10.85
C ARG A 202 -11.33 13.99 -9.48
N ARG A 203 -12.52 13.81 -8.91
CA ARG A 203 -12.83 14.31 -7.56
C ARG A 203 -11.91 13.71 -6.52
N GLY A 204 -11.67 12.39 -6.57
CA GLY A 204 -10.75 11.71 -5.68
C GLY A 204 -9.33 12.23 -5.79
N ILE A 205 -8.81 12.44 -7.02
CA ILE A 205 -7.49 13.03 -7.28
C ILE A 205 -7.41 14.46 -6.73
N GLU A 206 -8.39 15.31 -7.05
CA GLU A 206 -8.42 16.69 -6.57
C GLU A 206 -8.37 16.77 -5.05
N THR A 207 -9.12 15.91 -4.37
CA THR A 207 -9.15 15.87 -2.91
C THR A 207 -7.84 15.32 -2.35
N LEU A 208 -7.33 14.22 -2.93
CA LEU A 208 -6.10 13.56 -2.49
C LEU A 208 -4.89 14.50 -2.59
N THR A 209 -4.77 15.22 -3.71
CA THR A 209 -3.65 16.14 -3.95
C THR A 209 -3.76 17.47 -3.20
N ALA A 210 -4.94 17.79 -2.68
CA ALA A 210 -5.18 18.99 -1.86
C ALA A 210 -4.89 18.78 -0.36
N LEU A 211 -4.63 17.55 0.08
CA LEU A 211 -4.37 17.25 1.49
C LEU A 211 -3.09 17.92 1.99
N HIS A 212 -3.18 18.50 3.19
CA HIS A 212 -2.02 19.03 3.90
C HIS A 212 -1.41 18.01 4.84
N ASP A 213 -2.25 17.28 5.55
CA ASP A 213 -1.87 16.25 6.50
C ASP A 213 -2.73 15.00 6.26
N VAL A 214 -2.11 13.83 6.29
CA VAL A 214 -2.84 12.57 6.16
C VAL A 214 -2.09 11.44 6.84
N ARG A 215 -2.83 10.56 7.49
CA ARG A 215 -2.32 9.26 7.96
C ARG A 215 -2.92 8.15 7.15
N PHE A 216 -2.15 7.12 6.93
CA PHE A 216 -2.67 5.90 6.34
C PHE A 216 -1.91 4.68 6.84
N THR A 217 -2.62 3.57 6.90
CA THR A 217 -2.03 2.25 7.07
C THR A 217 -1.89 1.61 5.71
N GLN A 218 -0.69 1.20 5.38
CA GLN A 218 -0.40 0.48 4.14
C GLN A 218 -0.09 -0.96 4.45
N TRP A 219 -0.70 -1.82 3.70
CA TRP A 219 -0.45 -3.25 3.70
C TRP A 219 -0.03 -3.68 2.31
N ILE A 220 1.09 -4.39 2.23
CA ILE A 220 1.69 -4.86 0.98
C ILE A 220 1.94 -6.36 1.08
N ALA A 221 1.63 -7.09 0.01
CA ALA A 221 1.97 -8.50 -0.14
C ALA A 221 2.55 -8.77 -1.54
N ASP A 222 3.46 -9.75 -1.63
CA ASP A 222 4.06 -10.16 -2.90
C ASP A 222 3.31 -11.32 -3.58
N GLY A 223 2.21 -11.79 -2.98
CA GLY A 223 1.46 -12.94 -3.46
C GLY A 223 2.20 -14.27 -3.36
N ARG A 224 3.26 -14.33 -2.55
CA ARG A 224 4.08 -15.53 -2.30
C ARG A 224 4.31 -15.79 -0.81
N GLY A 225 3.46 -15.22 0.03
CA GLY A 225 3.52 -15.37 1.48
C GLY A 225 4.35 -14.32 2.20
N ASN A 226 4.96 -13.35 1.49
CA ASN A 226 5.59 -12.22 2.15
C ASN A 226 4.60 -11.05 2.21
N ALA A 227 4.43 -10.50 3.41
CA ALA A 227 3.58 -9.35 3.64
C ALA A 227 4.24 -8.37 4.61
N SER A 228 3.85 -7.12 4.53
CA SER A 228 4.27 -6.05 5.43
C SER A 228 3.10 -5.13 5.69
N VAL A 229 3.03 -4.59 6.89
CA VAL A 229 2.12 -3.51 7.24
C VAL A 229 2.89 -2.38 7.88
N ALA A 230 2.53 -1.16 7.53
CA ALA A 230 3.14 0.04 8.09
C ALA A 230 2.12 1.18 8.25
N GLU A 231 2.28 1.95 9.30
CA GLU A 231 1.62 3.25 9.46
C GLU A 231 2.47 4.34 8.83
N HIS A 232 1.81 5.24 8.16
CA HIS A 232 2.41 6.40 7.52
C HIS A 232 1.72 7.68 8.01
N GLY A 233 2.50 8.75 8.08
CA GLY A 233 1.98 10.10 8.24
C GLY A 233 2.72 11.02 7.29
N VAL A 234 2.01 11.83 6.53
CA VAL A 234 2.57 12.82 5.60
C VAL A 234 2.03 14.18 5.97
N THR A 235 2.91 15.18 6.05
CA THR A 235 2.54 16.58 6.23
C THR A 235 3.26 17.44 5.21
N THR A 236 2.55 18.39 4.62
CA THR A 236 3.15 19.40 3.74
C THR A 236 3.88 20.48 4.55
N GLY A 237 3.71 20.45 5.87
CA GLY A 237 4.18 21.52 6.75
C GLY A 237 3.35 22.80 6.61
N ASP A 238 3.78 23.83 7.31
CA ASP A 238 3.24 25.18 7.22
C ASP A 238 4.39 26.17 7.04
N GLY A 239 4.10 27.46 7.02
CA GLY A 239 5.15 28.48 6.87
C GLY A 239 6.23 28.46 7.97
N ASN A 240 6.03 27.74 9.06
CA ASN A 240 6.95 27.61 10.21
C ASN A 240 7.56 26.22 10.33
N SER A 241 6.92 25.22 9.76
CA SER A 241 7.34 23.78 9.83
C SER A 241 7.60 23.24 8.43
N PRO A 242 8.73 22.58 8.20
CA PRO A 242 9.02 21.96 6.93
C PRO A 242 8.10 20.74 6.67
N PRO A 243 7.95 20.33 5.41
CA PRO A 243 7.27 19.07 5.09
C PRO A 243 7.94 17.88 5.78
N GLY A 244 7.14 16.86 6.04
CA GLY A 244 7.68 15.69 6.72
C GLY A 244 6.88 14.43 6.52
N PHE A 245 7.47 13.35 7.00
CA PHE A 245 6.95 11.99 6.82
C PHE A 245 7.29 11.14 8.04
N THR A 246 6.36 10.29 8.45
CA THR A 246 6.60 9.23 9.43
C THR A 246 6.28 7.88 8.82
N TYR A 247 7.05 6.90 9.25
CA TYR A 247 6.87 5.51 8.87
C TYR A 247 7.09 4.62 10.09
N ARG A 248 6.18 3.69 10.33
CA ARG A 248 6.32 2.66 11.35
C ARG A 248 5.85 1.32 10.79
N ALA A 249 6.78 0.42 10.52
CA ALA A 249 6.44 -0.93 10.14
C ALA A 249 6.15 -1.80 11.37
N ALA A 250 5.19 -2.69 11.22
CA ALA A 250 4.90 -3.69 12.26
C ALA A 250 6.10 -4.61 12.56
N GLY A 251 7.07 -4.73 11.64
CA GLY A 251 8.35 -5.41 11.86
C GLY A 251 9.35 -4.65 12.72
N GLY A 252 8.99 -3.44 13.24
CA GLY A 252 9.82 -2.65 14.14
C GLY A 252 10.76 -1.65 13.45
N MET A 253 10.74 -1.53 12.11
CA MET A 253 11.42 -0.46 11.42
C MET A 253 10.63 0.84 11.57
N GLU A 254 11.32 1.92 11.91
CA GLU A 254 10.74 3.25 12.03
C GLU A 254 11.56 4.25 11.21
N ALA A 255 10.90 5.25 10.64
CA ALA A 255 11.57 6.38 10.00
C ALA A 255 10.80 7.68 10.25
N VAL A 256 11.55 8.78 10.36
CA VAL A 256 11.03 10.15 10.43
C VAL A 256 11.82 10.98 9.44
N ILE A 257 11.14 11.76 8.62
CA ILE A 257 11.76 12.74 7.73
C ILE A 257 11.18 14.11 8.08
N ILE A 258 12.06 15.11 8.24
CA ILE A 258 11.69 16.51 8.47
C ILE A 258 12.55 17.37 7.55
N GLY A 259 11.91 17.99 6.55
CA GLY A 259 12.65 18.68 5.50
C GLY A 259 13.53 17.74 4.71
N SER A 260 14.86 17.91 4.80
CA SER A 260 15.85 17.08 4.11
C SER A 260 16.56 16.07 5.01
N THR A 261 16.25 16.05 6.29
CA THR A 261 16.90 15.15 7.27
C THR A 261 16.00 13.95 7.54
N ARG A 262 16.55 12.77 7.46
CA ARG A 262 15.89 11.50 7.77
C ARG A 262 16.55 10.85 8.96
N TRP A 263 15.75 10.39 9.89
CA TRP A 263 16.13 9.46 10.95
C TRP A 263 15.52 8.10 10.65
N ILE A 264 16.31 7.06 10.73
CA ILE A 264 15.87 5.67 10.53
C ILE A 264 16.30 4.82 11.72
N LYS A 265 15.44 3.90 12.12
CA LYS A 265 15.71 2.89 13.13
C LYS A 265 15.30 1.54 12.55
N LEU A 266 16.25 0.66 12.35
CA LEU A 266 15.96 -0.69 11.88
C LEU A 266 15.39 -1.56 13.01
N ALA A 267 14.70 -2.62 12.63
CA ALA A 267 14.17 -3.58 13.59
C ALA A 267 15.30 -4.17 14.45
N GLY A 268 15.15 -4.05 15.77
CA GLY A 268 16.14 -4.53 16.73
C GLY A 268 17.25 -3.53 17.09
N ASP A 269 17.33 -2.38 16.41
CA ASP A 269 18.29 -1.34 16.75
C ASP A 269 17.89 -0.61 18.03
N LEU A 270 18.89 -0.23 18.82
CA LEU A 270 18.70 0.55 20.04
C LEU A 270 18.67 2.06 19.82
N GLY A 271 19.04 2.54 18.64
CA GLY A 271 19.15 3.94 18.33
C GLY A 271 18.70 4.31 16.93
N TRP A 272 18.64 5.60 16.68
CA TRP A 272 18.32 6.20 15.40
C TRP A 272 19.60 6.57 14.65
N GLU A 273 19.61 6.32 13.36
CA GLU A 273 20.63 6.79 12.43
C GLU A 273 20.09 8.02 11.70
N GLU A 274 20.87 9.11 11.71
CA GLU A 274 20.55 10.35 11.01
C GLU A 274 21.23 10.38 9.64
N GLN A 275 20.49 10.79 8.63
CA GLN A 275 20.93 10.85 7.23
C GLN A 275 20.39 12.13 6.58
N GLU A 276 21.24 12.81 5.80
CA GLU A 276 20.86 13.99 5.03
C GLU A 276 20.44 13.65 3.59
N GLY A 277 19.74 14.58 2.95
CA GLY A 277 19.37 14.47 1.53
C GLY A 277 18.09 13.67 1.28
N ALA A 278 17.27 13.45 2.29
CA ALA A 278 15.95 12.84 2.12
C ALA A 278 14.97 13.77 1.39
N THR A 279 14.00 13.18 0.71
CA THR A 279 12.89 13.92 0.07
C THR A 279 11.59 13.26 0.50
N VAL A 280 10.60 14.07 0.83
CA VAL A 280 9.23 13.65 1.08
C VAL A 280 8.45 13.78 -0.22
N VAL A 281 7.73 12.74 -0.62
CA VAL A 281 6.74 12.81 -1.71
C VAL A 281 5.46 13.35 -1.09
N LEU A 282 5.04 14.52 -1.51
CA LEU A 282 3.89 15.22 -0.96
C LEU A 282 2.58 14.78 -1.63
N PRO A 283 1.43 14.93 -0.96
CA PRO A 283 0.14 14.63 -1.56
C PRO A 283 -0.08 15.31 -2.92
N SER A 284 0.38 16.55 -3.09
CA SER A 284 0.31 17.28 -4.36
C SER A 284 1.08 16.64 -5.55
N GLU A 285 1.87 15.60 -5.29
CA GLU A 285 2.63 14.85 -6.29
C GLU A 285 2.06 13.43 -6.51
N TRP A 286 1.03 13.03 -5.74
CA TRP A 286 0.51 11.66 -5.78
C TRP A 286 -0.30 11.35 -7.05
N ASP A 287 -0.83 12.37 -7.73
CA ASP A 287 -1.47 12.18 -9.03
C ASP A 287 -0.54 11.59 -10.10
N GLU A 288 0.77 11.75 -9.91
CA GLU A 288 1.77 11.19 -10.82
C GLU A 288 1.71 9.66 -10.91
N GLU A 289 1.23 8.98 -9.86
CA GLU A 289 1.06 7.53 -9.83
C GLU A 289 -0.05 7.06 -10.78
N TYR A 290 -1.03 7.91 -11.05
CA TYR A 290 -2.22 7.57 -11.82
C TYR A 290 -2.22 8.11 -13.26
N ILE A 291 -1.06 8.53 -13.76
CA ILE A 291 -0.93 9.05 -15.12
C ILE A 291 -1.38 8.00 -16.16
N GLY A 292 -2.30 8.41 -17.02
CA GLY A 292 -2.85 7.54 -18.06
C GLY A 292 -3.93 6.59 -17.57
N ALA A 293 -4.44 6.75 -16.34
CA ALA A 293 -5.53 5.95 -15.80
C ALA A 293 -6.74 5.94 -16.74
N THR A 294 -7.37 4.78 -16.87
CA THR A 294 -8.51 4.53 -17.76
C THR A 294 -9.45 3.48 -17.17
N GLY A 295 -10.60 3.26 -17.82
CA GLY A 295 -11.51 2.17 -17.47
C GLY A 295 -12.30 2.41 -16.19
N PHE A 296 -12.57 3.67 -15.88
CA PHE A 296 -13.25 4.11 -14.64
C PHE A 296 -14.66 3.53 -14.56
N THR A 297 -14.91 2.68 -13.57
CA THR A 297 -16.18 1.97 -13.37
C THR A 297 -16.56 1.98 -11.91
N ILE A 298 -17.79 2.41 -11.62
CA ILE A 298 -18.36 2.31 -10.27
C ILE A 298 -18.92 0.89 -10.11
N LEU A 299 -18.43 0.18 -9.10
CA LEU A 299 -18.81 -1.22 -8.83
C LEU A 299 -19.93 -1.33 -7.78
N GLY A 300 -20.10 -0.32 -6.94
CA GLY A 300 -21.08 -0.33 -5.85
C GLY A 300 -20.73 0.68 -4.78
N GLU A 301 -21.24 0.42 -3.59
CA GLU A 301 -21.07 1.30 -2.43
C GLU A 301 -20.65 0.50 -1.20
N GLU A 302 -19.97 1.17 -0.27
CA GLU A 302 -19.69 0.65 1.08
C GLU A 302 -19.77 1.79 2.09
N THR A 303 -19.72 1.44 3.39
CA THR A 303 -19.65 2.45 4.46
C THR A 303 -18.36 2.28 5.21
N ILE A 304 -17.59 3.36 5.33
CA ILE A 304 -16.32 3.39 6.08
C ILE A 304 -16.42 4.49 7.13
N ASP A 305 -16.27 4.15 8.40
CA ASP A 305 -16.35 5.07 9.54
C ASP A 305 -17.60 5.95 9.53
N GLY A 306 -18.74 5.38 9.07
CA GLY A 306 -20.03 6.06 9.00
C GLY A 306 -20.24 6.90 7.74
N GLU A 307 -19.23 7.08 6.90
CA GLU A 307 -19.35 7.75 5.60
C GLU A 307 -19.68 6.74 4.49
N ARG A 308 -20.66 7.06 3.65
CA ARG A 308 -20.95 6.30 2.44
C ARG A 308 -19.91 6.59 1.38
N CYS A 309 -19.31 5.53 0.81
CA CYS A 309 -18.27 5.61 -0.20
C CYS A 309 -18.70 4.86 -1.45
N GLN A 310 -18.34 5.39 -2.61
CA GLN A 310 -18.50 4.70 -3.89
C GLN A 310 -17.21 3.91 -4.21
N LEU A 311 -17.40 2.67 -4.67
CA LEU A 311 -16.32 1.78 -5.08
C LEU A 311 -15.98 2.04 -6.54
N LEU A 312 -14.82 2.64 -6.79
CA LEU A 312 -14.32 3.00 -8.11
C LEU A 312 -13.18 2.07 -8.53
N ALA A 313 -13.38 1.31 -9.59
CA ALA A 313 -12.32 0.53 -10.22
C ALA A 313 -11.76 1.25 -11.45
N PHE A 314 -10.44 1.14 -11.66
CA PHE A 314 -9.76 1.67 -12.84
C PHE A 314 -8.42 0.95 -13.07
N VAL A 315 -7.77 1.23 -14.19
CA VAL A 315 -6.48 0.66 -14.54
C VAL A 315 -5.51 1.76 -14.94
N VAL A 316 -4.29 1.68 -14.42
CA VAL A 316 -3.15 2.47 -14.87
C VAL A 316 -2.35 1.60 -15.84
N PRO A 317 -2.16 2.02 -17.10
CA PRO A 317 -1.48 1.21 -18.10
C PRO A 317 0.02 1.10 -17.81
N GLU A 318 0.65 0.14 -18.45
CA GLU A 318 2.10 0.05 -18.45
C GLU A 318 2.70 1.31 -19.09
N LEU A 319 3.65 1.93 -18.42
CA LEU A 319 4.41 3.07 -18.92
C LEU A 319 5.83 2.64 -19.23
N SER A 320 6.29 2.98 -20.43
CA SER A 320 7.68 2.82 -20.85
C SER A 320 8.59 3.89 -20.23
N GLU A 321 9.91 3.77 -20.48
CA GLU A 321 10.88 4.76 -20.03
C GLU A 321 10.41 6.23 -20.23
N PRO A 322 10.74 7.17 -19.36
CA PRO A 322 11.59 7.02 -18.16
C PRO A 322 10.90 6.47 -16.92
N ARG A 323 9.58 6.34 -16.96
CA ARG A 323 8.76 5.81 -15.87
C ARG A 323 8.43 4.35 -16.13
N ARG A 324 9.27 3.43 -15.67
CA ARG A 324 8.99 1.98 -15.75
C ARG A 324 7.89 1.61 -14.78
N GLN A 325 6.66 1.75 -15.20
CA GLN A 325 5.50 1.30 -14.43
C GLN A 325 4.89 0.08 -15.11
N THR A 326 4.67 -0.99 -14.35
CA THR A 326 3.87 -2.13 -14.81
C THR A 326 2.40 -1.78 -14.77
N VAL A 327 1.58 -2.45 -15.58
CA VAL A 327 0.13 -2.28 -15.48
C VAL A 327 -0.35 -2.55 -14.05
N ALA A 328 -1.22 -1.68 -13.54
CA ALA A 328 -1.81 -1.79 -12.22
C ALA A 328 -3.32 -1.57 -12.26
N TRP A 329 -4.06 -2.41 -11.54
CA TRP A 329 -5.50 -2.30 -11.36
C TRP A 329 -5.76 -1.76 -9.97
N TYR A 330 -6.60 -0.74 -9.91
CA TYR A 330 -6.94 -0.03 -8.68
C TYR A 330 -8.41 -0.21 -8.34
N LEU A 331 -8.68 -0.20 -7.06
CA LEU A 331 -10.00 -0.09 -6.46
C LEU A 331 -9.94 0.98 -5.38
N TRP A 332 -10.68 2.06 -5.55
CA TRP A 332 -10.82 3.12 -4.56
C TRP A 332 -12.18 3.08 -3.89
N SER A 333 -12.22 3.42 -2.61
CA SER A 333 -13.43 3.78 -1.89
C SER A 333 -13.42 5.29 -1.69
N VAL A 334 -14.25 5.99 -2.43
CA VAL A 334 -14.31 7.46 -2.45
C VAL A 334 -15.54 7.94 -1.69
N GLY A 335 -15.34 8.74 -0.65
CA GLY A 335 -16.41 9.30 0.17
C GLY A 335 -17.36 10.18 -0.63
N GLU A 336 -18.67 9.94 -0.52
CA GLU A 336 -19.68 10.70 -1.26
C GLU A 336 -19.77 12.15 -0.81
N GLU A 337 -19.62 12.41 0.48
CA GLU A 337 -19.70 13.75 1.03
C GLU A 337 -18.37 14.51 0.90
N THR A 338 -17.28 13.87 1.30
CA THR A 338 -15.97 14.50 1.39
C THR A 338 -15.19 14.46 0.07
N GLY A 339 -15.38 13.43 -0.76
CA GLY A 339 -14.53 13.13 -1.91
C GLY A 339 -13.20 12.49 -1.54
N HIS A 340 -12.94 12.26 -0.26
CA HIS A 340 -11.70 11.64 0.17
C HIS A 340 -11.62 10.19 -0.31
N VAL A 341 -10.45 9.79 -0.80
CA VAL A 341 -10.11 8.38 -0.99
C VAL A 341 -9.89 7.77 0.39
N ARG A 342 -10.86 7.01 0.88
CA ARG A 342 -10.82 6.37 2.21
C ARG A 342 -9.99 5.09 2.21
N ARG A 343 -10.07 4.35 1.11
CA ARG A 343 -9.31 3.12 0.87
C ARG A 343 -8.84 3.07 -0.56
N GLU A 344 -7.69 2.44 -0.73
CA GLU A 344 -7.14 2.09 -2.01
C GLU A 344 -6.67 0.65 -1.97
N SER A 345 -7.04 -0.13 -2.96
CA SER A 345 -6.45 -1.44 -3.20
C SER A 345 -5.84 -1.47 -4.59
N MET A 346 -4.68 -2.10 -4.72
CA MET A 346 -3.96 -2.21 -5.98
C MET A 346 -3.45 -3.62 -6.19
N VAL A 347 -3.58 -4.09 -7.43
CA VAL A 347 -2.97 -5.32 -7.90
C VAL A 347 -2.09 -5.01 -9.10
N SER A 348 -0.84 -5.34 -9.02
CA SER A 348 0.10 -5.30 -10.14
C SER A 348 0.99 -6.54 -10.12
N ARG A 349 2.01 -6.58 -10.96
CA ARG A 349 2.87 -7.75 -11.07
C ARG A 349 3.61 -8.04 -9.76
N LEU A 350 3.25 -9.13 -9.10
CA LEU A 350 3.80 -9.58 -7.80
C LEU A 350 3.70 -8.49 -6.72
N HIS A 351 2.66 -7.67 -6.79
CA HIS A 351 2.44 -6.61 -5.82
C HIS A 351 0.95 -6.44 -5.58
N TYR A 352 0.55 -6.61 -4.33
CA TYR A 352 -0.79 -6.38 -3.82
C TYR A 352 -0.66 -5.36 -2.70
N MET A 353 -1.42 -4.29 -2.79
CA MET A 353 -1.39 -3.21 -1.82
C MET A 353 -2.80 -2.87 -1.38
N HIS A 354 -2.92 -2.53 -0.12
CA HIS A 354 -4.11 -1.95 0.45
C HIS A 354 -3.72 -0.79 1.36
N ASN A 355 -4.26 0.39 1.07
CA ASN A 355 -4.11 1.58 1.89
C ASN A 355 -5.44 1.90 2.55
N SER A 356 -5.42 2.23 3.84
CA SER A 356 -6.56 2.79 4.57
C SER A 356 -6.16 4.16 5.08
N PHE A 357 -6.81 5.20 4.56
CA PHE A 357 -6.52 6.60 4.88
C PHE A 357 -7.39 7.10 6.01
N SER A 358 -6.80 7.90 6.89
CA SER A 358 -7.45 8.49 8.07
C SER A 358 -6.87 9.87 8.38
N ASP A 359 -7.47 10.56 9.35
CA ASP A 359 -6.97 11.83 9.91
C ASP A 359 -6.65 12.86 8.81
N PHE A 360 -7.58 13.04 7.86
CA PHE A 360 -7.46 14.01 6.78
C PHE A 360 -7.38 15.44 7.33
N ASP A 361 -6.31 16.15 6.98
CA ASP A 361 -6.01 17.51 7.42
C ASP A 361 -5.95 17.68 8.96
N VAL A 362 -5.76 16.58 9.71
CA VAL A 362 -5.46 16.64 11.13
C VAL A 362 -3.96 16.86 11.32
N PRO A 363 -3.54 17.96 11.95
CA PRO A 363 -2.12 18.32 12.03
C PRO A 363 -1.22 17.21 12.56
N ILE A 364 -0.12 16.96 11.86
CA ILE A 364 0.90 16.00 12.25
C ILE A 364 2.10 16.75 12.82
N ALA A 365 2.26 16.69 14.13
CA ALA A 365 3.43 17.26 14.79
C ALA A 365 4.63 16.31 14.66
N LEU A 366 5.67 16.74 13.96
CA LEU A 366 6.91 16.01 13.81
C LEU A 366 8.00 16.62 14.68
N SER A 367 8.81 15.76 15.27
CA SER A 367 10.02 16.15 15.99
C SER A 367 11.14 15.14 15.72
N PRO A 368 12.40 15.58 15.67
CA PRO A 368 13.51 14.65 15.61
C PRO A 368 13.41 13.65 16.76
N PRO A 369 13.60 12.35 16.47
CA PRO A 369 13.59 11.35 17.54
C PRO A 369 14.74 11.60 18.50
N GLN A 370 14.50 11.39 19.80
CA GLN A 370 15.56 11.52 20.79
C GLN A 370 16.64 10.47 20.54
N ALA A 371 17.89 10.92 20.43
CA ALA A 371 19.01 10.01 20.40
C ALA A 371 18.97 9.10 21.64
N ALA A 372 19.13 7.80 21.44
CA ALA A 372 19.23 6.89 22.57
C ALA A 372 20.34 7.41 23.51
N ALA A 373 20.01 7.62 24.79
CA ALA A 373 21.00 8.04 25.77
C ALA A 373 22.15 7.03 25.73
N THR A 374 23.32 7.48 25.33
CA THR A 374 24.52 6.63 25.35
C THR A 374 24.63 6.08 26.76
N PRO A 375 24.66 4.76 26.96
CA PRO A 375 24.80 4.21 28.30
C PRO A 375 26.08 4.80 28.88
N VAL A 376 25.93 5.60 29.92
CA VAL A 376 27.10 6.12 30.67
C VAL A 376 27.82 4.89 31.20
N SER A 377 28.95 4.57 30.58
CA SER A 377 29.84 3.55 31.10
C SER A 377 30.22 3.99 32.51
N SER A 378 29.55 3.39 33.49
CA SER A 378 29.95 3.54 34.89
C SER A 378 31.33 2.89 35.02
N GLY A 379 32.37 3.71 34.82
CA GLY A 379 33.71 3.30 35.08
C GLY A 379 33.80 2.83 36.51
N THR A 380 34.02 1.55 36.67
CA THR A 380 34.37 0.95 37.97
C THR A 380 35.62 1.64 38.48
N PRO A 381 35.63 2.28 39.65
CA PRO A 381 36.84 2.82 40.18
C PRO A 381 37.77 1.65 40.47
N VAL A 382 38.92 1.66 39.78
CA VAL A 382 40.03 0.76 40.09
C VAL A 382 40.60 1.24 41.43
N SER A 383 40.41 0.44 42.46
CA SER A 383 41.09 0.59 43.76
C SER A 383 42.42 -0.12 43.77
#